data_8e28bac93459274f47216dad44299b13
#
_entry.id   8e28bac93459274f47216dad44299b13
#
_cell.length_a   1.000
_cell.length_b   1.000
_cell.length_c   1.000
_cell.angle_alpha   90.00
_cell.angle_beta   90.00
_cell.angle_gamma   90.00
#
_symmetry.space_group_name_H-M   'P 1'
#
loop_
_entity.id
_entity.type
_entity.pdbx_description
1 polymer ?
#
loop_
_entity_poly.entity_id
_entity_poly.type
_entity_poly.pdbx_seq_one_letter_code
_entity_poly.pdbx_strand_id
1 'polypeptide(L)' 'MDIQKVINIDNNVLSGQPVFAGTRVPVESLIDHLEAGVSLDEFLDDFPSVTKDAALAVLEMAKKSLTTEKLLHENFAG' A
#
# COMPACT_ATOMS: atom_id res chain seq x y z
N MET A 1 11.15 2.17 9.28
CA MET A 1 10.14 1.14 8.94
C MET A 1 10.75 0.20 7.92
N ASP A 2 10.60 -1.10 8.17
CA ASP A 2 11.10 -2.11 7.23
C ASP A 2 9.97 -2.50 6.27
N ILE A 3 10.11 -2.13 5.01
CA ILE A 3 9.09 -2.40 4.00
C ILE A 3 8.81 -3.90 3.85
N GLN A 4 9.80 -4.75 4.06
CA GLN A 4 9.63 -6.19 3.93
C GLN A 4 8.74 -6.80 5.02
N LYS A 5 8.56 -6.08 6.13
CA LYS A 5 7.64 -6.50 7.19
C LYS A 5 6.20 -6.14 6.89
N VAL A 6 5.98 -5.27 5.92
CA VAL A 6 4.64 -4.77 5.58
C VAL A 6 4.17 -5.29 4.24
N ILE A 7 5.06 -5.39 3.26
CA ILE A 7 4.73 -5.77 1.89
C ILE A 7 5.55 -6.98 1.49
N ASN A 8 4.90 -7.96 0.88
CA ASN A 8 5.54 -9.15 0.35
C ASN A 8 5.30 -9.26 -1.16
N ILE A 9 6.31 -9.72 -1.87
CA ILE A 9 6.20 -10.01 -3.30
C ILE A 9 6.68 -11.44 -3.50
N ASP A 10 5.78 -12.32 -3.95
CA ASP A 10 6.06 -13.73 -4.16
C ASP A 10 5.41 -14.16 -5.46
N ASN A 11 6.19 -14.69 -6.41
CA ASN A 11 5.68 -15.11 -7.71
C ASN A 11 4.58 -16.16 -7.62
N ASN A 12 4.51 -16.88 -6.49
CA ASN A 12 3.47 -17.88 -6.24
C ASN A 12 2.20 -17.29 -5.64
N VAL A 13 2.21 -15.99 -5.32
CA VAL A 13 1.05 -15.29 -4.74
C VAL A 13 0.67 -14.18 -5.71
N LEU A 14 -0.52 -14.30 -6.32
CA LEU A 14 -1.05 -13.31 -7.24
C LEU A 14 -0.04 -12.89 -8.33
N SER A 15 0.73 -13.86 -8.84
CA SER A 15 1.70 -13.65 -9.92
C SER A 15 2.75 -12.57 -9.61
N GLY A 16 3.15 -12.47 -8.34
CA GLY A 16 4.16 -11.52 -7.92
C GLY A 16 3.65 -10.13 -7.62
N GLN A 17 2.35 -9.92 -7.59
CA GLN A 17 1.77 -8.63 -7.20
C GLN A 17 2.08 -8.36 -5.72
N PRO A 18 2.45 -7.11 -5.35
CA PRO A 18 2.67 -6.79 -3.94
C PRO A 18 1.42 -7.01 -3.09
N VAL A 19 1.57 -7.75 -2.00
CA VAL A 19 0.50 -8.01 -1.06
C VAL A 19 0.92 -7.57 0.33
N PHE A 20 -0.06 -7.36 1.22
CA PHE A 20 0.25 -7.15 2.62
C PHE A 20 0.92 -8.41 3.17
N ALA A 21 2.03 -8.25 3.90
CA ALA A 21 2.79 -9.37 4.43
C ALA A 21 1.91 -10.29 5.27
N GLY A 22 2.05 -11.60 5.03
CA GLY A 22 1.25 -12.60 5.74
C GLY A 22 -0.18 -12.76 5.22
N THR A 23 -0.53 -12.07 4.14
CA THR A 23 -1.88 -12.14 3.56
C THR A 23 -1.80 -12.40 2.06
N ARG A 24 -2.96 -12.57 1.43
CA ARG A 24 -3.10 -12.58 -0.03
C ARG A 24 -3.80 -11.32 -0.54
N VAL A 25 -3.90 -10.28 0.30
CA VAL A 25 -4.58 -9.04 -0.04
C VAL A 25 -3.60 -8.12 -0.77
N PRO A 26 -3.88 -7.76 -2.04
CA PRO A 26 -3.00 -6.84 -2.76
C PRO A 26 -2.97 -5.47 -2.08
N VAL A 27 -1.78 -4.90 -2.00
CA VAL A 27 -1.61 -3.53 -1.50
C VAL A 27 -2.44 -2.56 -2.33
N GLU A 28 -2.53 -2.80 -3.63
CA GLU A 28 -3.31 -1.97 -4.54
C GLU A 28 -4.79 -1.91 -4.15
N SER A 29 -5.33 -2.98 -3.54
CA SER A 29 -6.73 -2.99 -3.11
C SER A 29 -7.04 -1.90 -2.10
N LEU A 30 -6.11 -1.58 -1.22
CA LEU A 30 -6.29 -0.47 -0.28
C LEU A 30 -6.47 0.84 -1.03
N ILE A 31 -5.60 1.11 -1.99
CA ILE A 31 -5.67 2.35 -2.76
C ILE A 31 -6.96 2.41 -3.59
N ASP A 32 -7.33 1.31 -4.23
CA ASP A 32 -8.55 1.24 -5.04
C ASP A 32 -9.78 1.54 -4.20
N HIS A 33 -9.86 1.02 -2.97
CA HIS A 33 -10.99 1.27 -2.08
C HIS A 33 -11.06 2.74 -1.68
N LEU A 34 -9.91 3.32 -1.31
CA LEU A 34 -9.86 4.73 -0.94
C LEU A 34 -10.25 5.63 -2.12
N GLU A 35 -9.79 5.30 -3.33
CA GLU A 35 -10.17 6.04 -4.53
C GLU A 35 -11.66 5.97 -4.81
N ALA A 36 -12.28 4.86 -4.47
CA ALA A 36 -13.72 4.67 -4.63
C ALA A 36 -14.55 5.30 -3.51
N GLY A 37 -13.90 5.97 -2.56
CA GLY A 37 -14.60 6.62 -1.45
C GLY A 37 -14.90 5.71 -0.27
N VAL A 38 -14.34 4.50 -0.26
CA VAL A 38 -14.49 3.57 0.87
C VAL A 38 -13.53 4.01 1.96
N SER A 39 -14.01 4.11 3.20
CA SER A 39 -13.15 4.52 4.31
C SER A 39 -12.13 3.44 4.66
N LEU A 40 -11.04 3.86 5.31
CA LEU A 40 -10.05 2.92 5.80
C LEU A 40 -10.67 1.89 6.76
N ASP A 41 -11.54 2.33 7.64
CA ASP A 41 -12.21 1.44 8.59
C ASP A 41 -13.06 0.38 7.88
N GLU A 42 -13.79 0.78 6.84
CA GLU A 42 -14.57 -0.17 6.03
C GLU A 42 -13.67 -1.15 5.30
N PHE A 43 -12.55 -0.69 4.77
CA PHE A 43 -11.58 -1.57 4.13
C PHE A 43 -11.06 -2.61 5.13
N LEU A 44 -10.71 -2.18 6.34
CA LEU A 44 -10.19 -3.10 7.37
C LEU A 44 -11.24 -4.11 7.82
N ASP A 45 -12.52 -3.71 7.84
CA ASP A 45 -13.61 -4.65 8.14
C ASP A 45 -13.74 -5.72 7.06
N ASP A 46 -13.57 -5.33 5.80
CA ASP A 46 -13.68 -6.25 4.67
C ASP A 46 -12.46 -7.18 4.55
N PHE A 47 -11.30 -6.72 5.00
CA PHE A 47 -10.05 -7.49 4.91
C PHE A 47 -9.42 -7.63 6.30
N PRO A 48 -10.01 -8.46 7.16
CA PRO A 48 -9.56 -8.56 8.56
C PRO A 48 -8.14 -9.11 8.73
N SER A 49 -7.56 -9.71 7.69
CA SER A 49 -6.17 -10.15 7.75
C SER A 49 -5.17 -8.98 7.64
N VAL A 50 -5.63 -7.81 7.23
CA VAL A 50 -4.79 -6.60 7.14
C VAL A 50 -4.96 -5.81 8.43
N THR A 51 -3.84 -5.52 9.11
CA THR A 51 -3.90 -4.70 10.32
C THR A 51 -3.95 -3.22 9.95
N LYS A 52 -4.50 -2.42 10.86
CA LYS A 52 -4.51 -0.97 10.66
C LYS A 52 -3.10 -0.42 10.54
N ASP A 53 -2.18 -0.92 11.34
CA ASP A 53 -0.79 -0.48 11.29
C ASP A 53 -0.16 -0.74 9.92
N ALA A 54 -0.43 -1.91 9.33
CA ALA A 54 0.08 -2.23 8.00
C ALA A 54 -0.50 -1.30 6.94
N ALA A 55 -1.80 -1.03 7.01
CA ALA A 55 -2.45 -0.12 6.06
C ALA A 55 -1.89 1.29 6.18
N LEU A 56 -1.73 1.79 7.41
CA LEU A 56 -1.16 3.13 7.62
C LEU A 56 0.30 3.19 7.16
N ALA A 57 1.06 2.11 7.34
CA ALA A 57 2.44 2.05 6.87
C ALA A 57 2.52 2.16 5.36
N VAL A 58 1.62 1.49 4.63
CA VAL A 58 1.55 1.57 3.17
C VAL A 58 1.22 3.00 2.74
N LEU A 59 0.26 3.64 3.40
CA LEU A 59 -0.10 5.02 3.07
C LEU A 59 1.06 5.98 3.35
N GLU A 60 1.82 5.75 4.41
CA GLU A 60 3.00 6.56 4.71
C GLU A 60 4.07 6.39 3.65
N MET A 61 4.31 5.17 3.19
CA MET A 61 5.26 4.91 2.12
C MET A 61 4.83 5.60 0.81
N ALA A 62 3.55 5.54 0.49
CA ALA A 62 3.02 6.22 -0.69
C ALA A 62 3.22 7.73 -0.60
N LYS A 63 2.92 8.30 0.57
CA LYS A 63 3.13 9.72 0.80
C LYS A 63 4.59 10.11 0.59
N LYS A 64 5.51 9.35 1.16
CA LYS A 64 6.94 9.64 1.03
C LYS A 64 7.40 9.54 -0.41
N SER A 65 6.91 8.55 -1.17
CA SER A 65 7.24 8.40 -2.58
C SER A 65 6.80 9.60 -3.40
N LEU A 66 5.63 10.15 -3.10
CA LEU A 66 5.06 11.26 -3.85
C LEU A 66 5.62 12.62 -3.44
N THR A 67 6.26 12.71 -2.28
CA THR A 67 6.76 13.97 -1.76
C THR A 67 8.28 14.06 -1.73
N THR A 68 8.99 13.08 -2.32
CA THR A 68 10.44 13.15 -2.38
C THR A 68 10.87 14.26 -3.33
N GLU A 69 11.92 14.96 -2.96
CA GLU A 69 12.47 16.05 -3.78
C GLU A 69 12.82 15.55 -5.19
N LYS A 70 13.40 14.37 -5.28
CA LYS A 70 13.79 13.82 -6.58
C LYS A 70 12.61 13.65 -7.51
N LEU A 71 11.52 13.08 -7.01
CA LEU A 71 10.31 12.87 -7.82
C LEU A 71 9.74 14.19 -8.29
N LEU A 72 9.64 15.17 -7.40
CA LEU A 72 9.11 16.48 -7.74
C LEU A 72 9.99 17.21 -8.75
N HIS A 73 11.32 17.11 -8.61
CA HIS A 73 12.22 17.70 -9.56
C HIS A 73 12.05 17.11 -10.96
N GLU A 74 11.95 15.81 -11.07
CA GLU A 74 11.82 15.15 -12.36
C GLU A 74 10.52 15.49 -13.07
N ASN A 75 9.46 15.78 -12.32
CA ASN A 75 8.13 15.96 -12.90
C ASN A 75 7.64 17.39 -12.92
N PHE A 76 8.21 18.29 -12.11
CA PHE A 76 7.67 19.63 -11.96
C PHE A 76 8.71 20.74 -12.12
N ALA A 77 10.00 20.42 -12.15
CA ALA A 77 11.05 21.43 -12.32
C ALA A 77 11.32 21.75 -13.78
N GLY A 78 10.49 21.28 -14.65
CA GLY A 78 10.55 21.33 -16.09
C GLY A 78 11.31 22.42 -16.76
#